data_a85f1752642964211721acc81b3637df
#
_entry.id   a85f1752642964211721acc81b3637df
#
_cell.length_a   1.000
_cell.length_b   1.000
_cell.length_c   1.000
_cell.angle_alpha   90.00
_cell.angle_beta   90.00
_cell.angle_gamma   90.00
#
_symmetry.space_group_name_H-M   'P 1'
#
loop_
_entity.id
_entity.type
_entity.pdbx_description
1 polymer ?
#
loop_
_entity_poly.entity_id
_entity_poly.type
_entity_poly.pdbx_seq_one_letter_code
_entity_poly.pdbx_strand_id
1 'polypeptide(L)'
;MTVKKEFLALLALFILPIALGTLFFYFNPSYFSKSTTNYGELVRPVIATDASDIEIEGDASLDGIWTIVYVASSCDSDCDKAVADIKTIRTLINMDMRRIQRMLITKDGSLPKIIDENLIKAKITSERLEDNLSRFPDNAIYLIDPIGNFMLYYKPEEINIKFVLKDLKRLLKYSR
;
A
#
# COMPACT_ATOMS: atom_id res chain seq x y z
N MET A 1 -48.31 -19.37 -29.47
CA MET A 1 -47.55 -18.18 -29.07
C MET A 1 -46.91 -17.59 -30.33
N THR A 2 -46.97 -16.29 -30.56
CA THR A 2 -46.42 -15.70 -31.78
C THR A 2 -44.88 -15.61 -31.68
N VAL A 3 -44.18 -15.95 -32.75
CA VAL A 3 -42.70 -15.93 -32.85
C VAL A 3 -42.05 -14.64 -32.23
N LYS A 4 -42.78 -13.51 -32.32
CA LYS A 4 -42.37 -12.26 -31.70
C LYS A 4 -42.29 -12.31 -30.16
N LYS A 5 -43.20 -13.02 -29.50
CA LYS A 5 -43.24 -13.14 -28.03
C LYS A 5 -42.09 -14.06 -27.53
N GLU A 6 -41.78 -15.13 -28.27
CA GLU A 6 -40.70 -16.04 -27.96
C GLU A 6 -39.33 -15.38 -28.13
N PHE A 7 -39.17 -14.59 -29.21
CA PHE A 7 -37.96 -13.79 -29.42
C PHE A 7 -37.75 -12.75 -28.31
N LEU A 8 -38.82 -12.04 -27.91
CA LEU A 8 -38.77 -11.06 -26.84
C LEU A 8 -38.43 -11.68 -25.48
N ALA A 9 -38.96 -12.89 -25.21
CA ALA A 9 -38.64 -13.62 -23.98
C ALA A 9 -37.19 -14.07 -23.96
N LEU A 10 -36.62 -14.55 -25.06
CA LEU A 10 -35.22 -14.86 -25.20
C LEU A 10 -34.34 -13.63 -25.01
N LEU A 11 -34.69 -12.52 -25.64
CA LEU A 11 -33.95 -11.26 -25.50
C LEU A 11 -33.93 -10.79 -24.04
N ALA A 12 -35.10 -10.84 -23.38
CA ALA A 12 -35.22 -10.46 -21.97
C ALA A 12 -34.39 -11.35 -21.06
N LEU A 13 -34.31 -12.65 -21.33
CA LEU A 13 -33.51 -13.60 -20.56
C LEU A 13 -32.02 -13.25 -20.54
N PHE A 14 -31.49 -12.69 -21.62
CA PHE A 14 -30.08 -12.28 -21.71
C PHE A 14 -29.84 -10.84 -21.22
N ILE A 15 -30.73 -9.90 -21.56
CA ILE A 15 -30.55 -8.50 -21.22
C ILE A 15 -30.85 -8.22 -19.74
N LEU A 16 -31.85 -8.87 -19.17
CA LEU A 16 -32.33 -8.59 -17.81
C LEU A 16 -31.25 -8.87 -16.74
N PRO A 17 -30.51 -10.00 -16.75
CA PRO A 17 -29.45 -10.23 -15.76
C PRO A 17 -28.29 -9.23 -15.90
N ILE A 18 -27.95 -8.83 -17.13
CA ILE A 18 -26.90 -7.84 -17.36
C ILE A 18 -27.32 -6.46 -16.84
N ALA A 19 -28.56 -6.06 -17.16
CA ALA A 19 -29.12 -4.78 -16.71
C ALA A 19 -29.23 -4.73 -15.18
N LEU A 20 -29.74 -5.79 -14.55
CA LEU A 20 -29.82 -5.89 -13.09
C LEU A 20 -28.45 -5.90 -12.43
N GLY A 21 -27.48 -6.63 -12.99
CA GLY A 21 -26.11 -6.66 -12.49
C GLY A 21 -25.41 -5.29 -12.56
N THR A 22 -25.58 -4.60 -13.68
CA THR A 22 -25.05 -3.24 -13.88
C THR A 22 -25.72 -2.25 -12.93
N LEU A 23 -27.03 -2.33 -12.78
CA LEU A 23 -27.80 -1.49 -11.85
C LEU A 23 -27.35 -1.72 -10.40
N PHE A 24 -27.19 -3.00 -9.99
CA PHE A 24 -26.72 -3.37 -8.66
C PHE A 24 -25.30 -2.84 -8.40
N PHE A 25 -24.40 -2.96 -9.38
CA PHE A 25 -23.04 -2.43 -9.28
C PHE A 25 -23.05 -0.91 -9.12
N TYR A 26 -23.89 -0.20 -9.88
CA TYR A 26 -23.97 1.26 -9.83
C TYR A 26 -24.49 1.77 -8.48
N PHE A 27 -25.50 1.11 -7.92
CA PHE A 27 -26.09 1.50 -6.63
C PHE A 27 -25.34 0.99 -5.39
N ASN A 28 -24.47 -0.02 -5.54
CA ASN A 28 -23.72 -0.62 -4.44
C ASN A 28 -22.21 -0.72 -4.70
N PRO A 29 -21.52 0.38 -5.05
CA PRO A 29 -20.09 0.34 -5.34
C PRO A 29 -19.26 -0.12 -4.14
N SER A 30 -19.70 0.18 -2.91
CA SER A 30 -19.04 -0.22 -1.67
C SER A 30 -19.04 -1.74 -1.40
N TYR A 31 -20.02 -2.46 -1.94
CA TYR A 31 -20.07 -3.93 -1.81
C TYR A 31 -18.92 -4.61 -2.57
N PHE A 32 -18.59 -4.09 -3.76
CA PHE A 32 -17.52 -4.62 -4.60
C PHE A 32 -16.14 -4.10 -4.20
N SER A 33 -16.07 -2.94 -3.56
CA SER A 33 -14.79 -2.36 -3.12
C SER A 33 -14.24 -2.96 -1.82
N LYS A 34 -15.06 -3.69 -1.05
CA LYS A 34 -14.65 -4.31 0.23
C LYS A 34 -13.86 -5.61 0.07
N SER A 35 -13.87 -6.26 -1.08
CA SER A 35 -13.14 -7.50 -1.31
C SER A 35 -11.79 -7.25 -2.00
N THR A 36 -10.93 -6.48 -1.36
CA THR A 36 -9.53 -6.46 -1.77
C THR A 36 -8.86 -7.75 -1.30
N THR A 37 -8.03 -8.34 -2.15
CA THR A 37 -7.27 -9.55 -1.82
C THR A 37 -6.05 -9.26 -0.96
N ASN A 38 -5.83 -7.98 -0.61
CA ASN A 38 -4.72 -7.52 0.19
C ASN A 38 -5.05 -7.63 1.68
N TYR A 39 -4.07 -7.96 2.47
CA TYR A 39 -4.16 -7.98 3.93
C TYR A 39 -3.97 -6.58 4.53
N GLY A 40 -3.09 -5.77 3.89
CA GLY A 40 -2.97 -4.36 4.20
C GLY A 40 -4.16 -3.55 3.68
N GLU A 41 -4.43 -2.43 4.33
CA GLU A 41 -5.45 -1.49 3.88
C GLU A 41 -4.91 -0.64 2.72
N LEU A 42 -5.75 -0.40 1.71
CA LEU A 42 -5.37 0.46 0.58
C LEU A 42 -5.34 1.92 1.00
N VAL A 43 -4.29 2.63 0.61
CA VAL A 43 -4.21 4.09 0.71
C VAL A 43 -5.17 4.70 -0.32
N ARG A 44 -6.26 5.29 0.15
CA ARG A 44 -7.27 5.91 -0.71
C ARG A 44 -7.64 7.32 -0.22
N PRO A 45 -7.53 8.35 -1.08
CA PRO A 45 -6.98 8.32 -2.43
C PRO A 45 -5.50 7.93 -2.44
N VAL A 46 -4.99 7.43 -3.58
CA VAL A 46 -3.56 7.12 -3.74
C VAL A 46 -2.76 8.40 -3.53
N ILE A 47 -1.73 8.32 -2.70
CA ILE A 47 -0.82 9.44 -2.43
C ILE A 47 0.41 9.25 -3.30
N ALA A 48 0.52 10.06 -4.35
CA ALA A 48 1.71 10.12 -5.18
C ALA A 48 2.73 11.07 -4.54
N THR A 49 4.00 10.69 -4.57
CA THR A 49 5.12 11.53 -4.13
C THR A 49 5.93 12.02 -5.30
N ASP A 50 6.39 13.24 -5.20
CA ASP A 50 7.40 13.82 -6.07
C ASP A 50 8.76 13.81 -5.37
N ALA A 51 9.85 13.93 -6.12
CA ALA A 51 11.21 13.93 -5.57
C ALA A 51 11.47 15.05 -4.53
N SER A 52 10.67 16.12 -4.56
CA SER A 52 10.73 17.23 -3.61
C SER A 52 9.93 17.03 -2.32
N ASP A 53 9.09 15.99 -2.25
CA ASP A 53 8.24 15.76 -1.07
C ASP A 53 8.96 15.07 0.08
N ILE A 54 10.01 14.31 -0.25
CA ILE A 54 10.76 13.51 0.71
C ILE A 54 12.25 13.75 0.49
N GLU A 55 12.91 14.26 1.51
CA GLU A 55 14.37 14.36 1.56
C GLU A 55 14.93 13.02 2.07
N ILE A 56 15.70 12.35 1.22
CA ILE A 56 16.27 11.03 1.49
C ILE A 56 17.76 11.17 1.79
N GLU A 57 18.25 10.59 2.89
CA GLU A 57 19.67 10.58 3.21
C GLU A 57 20.45 9.67 2.25
N GLY A 58 21.54 10.20 1.67
CA GLY A 58 22.45 9.47 0.77
C GLY A 58 21.97 9.40 -0.68
N ASP A 59 22.39 8.36 -1.40
CA ASP A 59 22.15 8.20 -2.85
C ASP A 59 20.89 7.36 -3.17
N ALA A 60 20.04 7.10 -2.17
CA ALA A 60 18.84 6.28 -2.36
C ALA A 60 17.74 7.08 -3.08
N SER A 61 16.92 6.37 -3.85
CA SER A 61 15.75 6.93 -4.56
C SER A 61 14.55 6.04 -4.36
N LEU A 62 13.35 6.58 -4.51
CA LEU A 62 12.11 5.79 -4.57
C LEU A 62 11.91 5.17 -5.96
N ASP A 63 12.53 5.72 -7.00
CA ASP A 63 12.31 5.30 -8.38
C ASP A 63 12.86 3.91 -8.66
N GLY A 64 12.04 3.08 -9.30
CA GLY A 64 12.42 1.76 -9.78
C GLY A 64 12.49 0.67 -8.73
N ILE A 65 12.22 0.96 -7.47
CA ILE A 65 12.35 0.01 -6.36
C ILE A 65 11.15 0.09 -5.41
N TRP A 66 10.66 -1.06 -4.96
CA TRP A 66 9.64 -1.11 -3.91
C TRP A 66 10.22 -0.67 -2.57
N THR A 67 9.50 0.16 -1.84
CA THR A 67 9.94 0.64 -0.53
C THR A 67 8.97 0.22 0.56
N ILE A 68 9.51 -0.45 1.60
CA ILE A 68 8.80 -0.65 2.85
C ILE A 68 9.23 0.48 3.77
N VAL A 69 8.30 1.35 4.13
CA VAL A 69 8.58 2.50 4.97
C VAL A 69 7.78 2.44 6.26
N TYR A 70 8.44 2.71 7.37
CA TYR A 70 7.76 3.02 8.63
C TYR A 70 7.70 4.54 8.78
N VAL A 71 6.49 5.05 8.96
CA VAL A 71 6.22 6.48 9.17
C VAL A 71 5.72 6.67 10.59
N ALA A 72 6.41 7.49 11.36
CA ALA A 72 6.09 7.76 12.75
C ALA A 72 6.26 9.23 13.12
N SER A 73 5.58 9.68 14.15
CA SER A 73 5.79 11.01 14.72
C SER A 73 7.15 11.11 15.43
N SER A 74 7.51 10.05 16.16
CA SER A 74 8.80 9.91 16.86
C SER A 74 9.25 8.46 16.90
N CYS A 75 10.53 8.23 17.13
CA CYS A 75 11.08 6.87 17.23
C CYS A 75 11.23 6.44 18.69
N ASP A 76 10.30 5.64 19.17
CA ASP A 76 10.25 5.02 20.50
C ASP A 76 10.48 3.49 20.41
N SER A 77 10.04 2.75 21.42
CA SER A 77 10.14 1.28 21.46
C SER A 77 9.38 0.60 20.32
N ASP A 78 8.26 1.17 19.89
CA ASP A 78 7.44 0.63 18.82
C ASP A 78 8.11 0.85 17.46
N CYS A 79 8.83 1.97 17.31
CA CYS A 79 9.68 2.23 16.16
C CYS A 79 10.84 1.20 16.07
N ASP A 80 11.53 0.91 17.15
CA ASP A 80 12.58 -0.11 17.16
C ASP A 80 12.06 -1.48 16.71
N LYS A 81 10.86 -1.85 17.18
CA LYS A 81 10.17 -3.08 16.77
C LYS A 81 9.80 -3.04 15.30
N ALA A 82 9.20 -1.96 14.83
CA ALA A 82 8.79 -1.81 13.43
C ALA A 82 10.00 -1.88 12.47
N VAL A 83 11.12 -1.25 12.83
CA VAL A 83 12.39 -1.34 12.07
C VAL A 83 12.90 -2.79 12.02
N ALA A 84 12.82 -3.52 13.11
CA ALA A 84 13.18 -4.94 13.13
C ALA A 84 12.23 -5.80 12.28
N ASP A 85 10.93 -5.50 12.31
CA ASP A 85 9.92 -6.20 11.51
C ASP A 85 10.12 -5.96 10.01
N ILE A 86 10.35 -4.73 9.55
CA ILE A 86 10.61 -4.45 8.13
C ILE A 86 11.94 -5.06 7.65
N LYS A 87 12.94 -5.17 8.53
CA LYS A 87 14.17 -5.91 8.25
C LYS A 87 13.88 -7.39 8.03
N THR A 88 13.10 -7.99 8.92
CA THR A 88 12.67 -9.39 8.84
C THR A 88 11.87 -9.65 7.56
N ILE A 89 10.91 -8.78 7.23
CA ILE A 89 10.10 -8.87 6.02
C ILE A 89 10.99 -8.89 4.78
N ARG A 90 11.93 -7.94 4.65
CA ARG A 90 12.85 -7.88 3.52
C ARG A 90 13.71 -9.13 3.39
N THR A 91 14.18 -9.67 4.50
CA THR A 91 15.01 -10.88 4.52
C THR A 91 14.20 -12.12 4.08
N LEU A 92 12.96 -12.25 4.52
CA LEU A 92 12.09 -13.39 4.21
C LEU A 92 11.57 -13.40 2.76
N ILE A 93 11.69 -12.30 2.02
CA ILE A 93 11.38 -12.27 0.58
C ILE A 93 12.44 -13.02 -0.24
N ASN A 94 13.65 -13.18 0.29
CA ASN A 94 14.73 -13.97 -0.27
C ASN A 94 15.17 -13.45 -1.66
N MET A 95 14.85 -14.13 -2.76
CA MET A 95 15.35 -13.83 -4.11
C MET A 95 14.97 -12.41 -4.61
N ASP A 96 13.82 -11.90 -4.22
CA ASP A 96 13.34 -10.57 -4.60
C ASP A 96 13.81 -9.45 -3.65
N MET A 97 14.62 -9.75 -2.66
CA MET A 97 15.10 -8.79 -1.64
C MET A 97 15.86 -7.58 -2.25
N ARG A 98 16.47 -7.75 -3.43
CA ARG A 98 17.16 -6.67 -4.16
C ARG A 98 16.19 -5.65 -4.79
N ARG A 99 14.93 -6.02 -4.92
CA ARG A 99 13.86 -5.17 -5.48
C ARG A 99 13.13 -4.38 -4.41
N ILE A 100 13.57 -4.51 -3.15
CA ILE A 100 12.92 -3.90 -2.00
C ILE A 100 13.97 -3.19 -1.16
N GLN A 101 13.72 -1.94 -0.86
CA GLN A 101 14.45 -1.16 0.12
C GLN A 101 13.61 -0.91 1.37
N ARG A 102 14.26 -0.50 2.46
CA ARG A 102 13.64 -0.18 3.74
C ARG A 102 13.91 1.27 4.08
N MET A 103 12.89 1.96 4.55
CA MET A 103 12.98 3.36 4.88
C MET A 103 12.32 3.64 6.23
N LEU A 104 12.84 4.63 6.92
CA LEU A 104 12.26 5.22 8.12
C LEU A 104 12.01 6.70 7.87
N ILE A 105 10.81 7.13 8.18
CA ILE A 105 10.44 8.55 8.19
C ILE A 105 9.94 8.89 9.59
N THR A 106 10.59 9.82 10.26
CA THR A 106 10.13 10.38 11.54
C THR A 106 9.92 11.88 11.41
N LYS A 107 8.82 12.38 11.97
CA LYS A 107 8.49 13.81 11.87
C LYS A 107 9.43 14.67 12.71
N ASP A 108 9.86 14.17 13.86
CA ASP A 108 10.78 14.86 14.78
C ASP A 108 12.28 14.62 14.49
N GLY A 109 12.58 13.77 13.48
CA GLY A 109 13.95 13.38 13.14
C GLY A 109 14.62 12.41 14.12
N SER A 110 13.86 11.83 15.06
CA SER A 110 14.39 10.82 15.99
C SER A 110 14.77 9.54 15.26
N LEU A 111 15.79 8.86 15.79
CA LEU A 111 16.37 7.66 15.18
C LEU A 111 16.16 6.43 16.07
N PRO A 112 16.06 5.23 15.46
CA PRO A 112 15.97 3.99 16.22
C PRO A 112 17.26 3.73 17.00
N LYS A 113 17.14 3.07 18.14
CA LYS A 113 18.29 2.62 18.94
C LYS A 113 19.08 1.53 18.22
N ILE A 114 18.42 0.78 17.36
CA ILE A 114 19.02 -0.30 16.58
C ILE A 114 19.78 0.32 15.41
N ILE A 115 21.11 0.16 15.40
CA ILE A 115 21.96 0.58 14.27
C ILE A 115 21.71 -0.38 13.11
N ASP A 116 21.21 0.13 12.01
CA ASP A 116 20.99 -0.63 10.76
C ASP A 116 21.48 0.20 9.57
N GLU A 117 22.69 -0.13 9.10
CA GLU A 117 23.36 0.57 7.99
C GLU A 117 22.59 0.55 6.67
N ASN A 118 21.68 -0.43 6.50
CA ASN A 118 20.88 -0.55 5.28
C ASN A 118 19.47 0.06 5.44
N LEU A 119 19.19 0.74 6.54
CA LEU A 119 17.95 1.48 6.74
C LEU A 119 18.12 2.89 6.20
N ILE A 120 17.36 3.20 5.17
CA ILE A 120 17.33 4.53 4.57
C ILE A 120 16.54 5.45 5.52
N LYS A 121 17.12 6.57 5.86
CA LYS A 121 16.44 7.60 6.64
C LYS A 121 15.94 8.68 5.70
N ALA A 122 14.75 9.16 5.96
CA ALA A 122 14.15 10.21 5.16
C ALA A 122 13.26 11.10 6.01
N LYS A 123 13.02 12.30 5.50
CA LYS A 123 12.17 13.31 6.13
C LYS A 123 11.17 13.84 5.12
N ILE A 124 9.93 14.05 5.55
CA ILE A 124 8.92 14.74 4.76
C ILE A 124 9.26 16.23 4.76
N THR A 125 9.32 16.81 3.57
CA THR A 125 9.61 18.24 3.36
C THR A 125 8.41 19.02 2.85
N SER A 126 7.40 18.32 2.35
CA SER A 126 6.20 18.88 1.73
C SER A 126 5.01 18.86 2.70
N GLU A 127 4.41 20.01 2.97
CA GLU A 127 3.15 20.10 3.73
C GLU A 127 2.03 19.30 3.05
N ARG A 128 2.01 19.25 1.72
CA ARG A 128 1.05 18.46 0.94
C ARG A 128 1.10 16.98 1.30
N LEU A 129 2.29 16.41 1.39
CA LEU A 129 2.47 15.00 1.73
C LEU A 129 2.12 14.76 3.20
N GLU A 130 2.51 15.65 4.09
CA GLU A 130 2.19 15.56 5.51
C GLU A 130 0.68 15.59 5.75
N ASP A 131 -0.05 16.53 5.13
CA ASP A 131 -1.50 16.64 5.20
C ASP A 131 -2.21 15.39 4.66
N ASN A 132 -1.70 14.83 3.56
CA ASN A 132 -2.28 13.61 3.00
C ASN A 132 -2.06 12.41 3.92
N LEU A 133 -0.87 12.27 4.51
CA LEU A 133 -0.56 11.18 5.44
C LEU A 133 -1.26 11.34 6.80
N SER A 134 -1.58 12.57 7.23
CA SER A 134 -2.29 12.82 8.49
C SER A 134 -3.69 12.19 8.57
N ARG A 135 -4.26 11.81 7.41
CA ARG A 135 -5.55 11.10 7.31
C ARG A 135 -5.45 9.61 7.62
N PHE A 136 -4.24 9.09 7.75
CA PHE A 136 -3.94 7.69 8.01
C PHE A 136 -3.32 7.52 9.39
N PRO A 137 -3.29 6.30 9.94
CA PRO A 137 -2.71 6.07 11.26
C PRO A 137 -1.25 6.51 11.34
N ASP A 138 -0.90 7.20 12.42
CA ASP A 138 0.50 7.38 12.81
C ASP A 138 1.13 6.03 13.17
N ASN A 139 2.46 5.97 13.13
CA ASN A 139 3.23 4.78 13.48
C ASN A 139 2.89 3.55 12.64
N ALA A 140 2.67 3.75 11.33
CA ALA A 140 2.25 2.69 10.42
C ALA A 140 3.37 2.29 9.44
N ILE A 141 3.32 1.03 8.99
CA ILE A 141 4.15 0.56 7.88
C ILE A 141 3.39 0.78 6.58
N TYR A 142 4.06 1.41 5.61
CA TYR A 142 3.52 1.63 4.26
C TYR A 142 4.33 0.88 3.22
N LEU A 143 3.68 0.52 2.12
CA LEU A 143 4.32 0.05 0.90
C LEU A 143 4.23 1.14 -0.16
N ILE A 144 5.40 1.56 -0.64
CA ILE A 144 5.53 2.53 -1.74
C ILE A 144 5.94 1.76 -2.98
N ASP A 145 5.27 2.01 -4.10
CA ASP A 145 5.58 1.40 -5.39
C ASP A 145 6.82 2.04 -6.06
N PRO A 146 7.34 1.43 -7.14
CA PRO A 146 8.53 1.94 -7.84
C PRO A 146 8.37 3.30 -8.54
N ILE A 147 7.21 3.90 -8.53
CA ILE A 147 6.95 5.25 -9.04
C ILE A 147 6.58 6.25 -7.94
N GLY A 148 6.78 5.86 -6.67
CA GLY A 148 6.62 6.74 -5.53
C GLY A 148 5.20 6.84 -4.95
N ASN A 149 4.29 5.94 -5.28
CA ASN A 149 2.94 5.98 -4.71
C ASN A 149 2.83 5.16 -3.42
N PHE A 150 2.21 5.74 -2.41
CA PHE A 150 1.78 5.01 -1.21
C PHE A 150 0.57 4.14 -1.56
N MET A 151 0.74 2.82 -1.55
CA MET A 151 -0.26 1.86 -2.03
C MET A 151 -1.04 1.19 -0.90
N LEU A 152 -0.33 0.68 0.09
CA LEU A 152 -0.88 -0.09 1.21
C LEU A 152 -0.31 0.42 2.51
N TYR A 153 -1.10 0.28 3.59
CA TYR A 153 -0.60 0.50 4.94
C TYR A 153 -1.04 -0.61 5.89
N TYR A 154 -0.28 -0.79 6.97
CA TYR A 154 -0.50 -1.76 8.03
C TYR A 154 -0.42 -1.02 9.36
N LYS A 155 -1.46 -1.16 10.18
CA LYS A 155 -1.48 -0.57 11.53
C LYS A 155 -0.49 -1.28 12.44
N PRO A 156 0.19 -0.56 13.34
CA PRO A 156 1.22 -1.16 14.21
C PRO A 156 0.69 -2.28 15.11
N GLU A 157 -0.54 -2.16 15.58
CA GLU A 157 -1.21 -3.14 16.45
C GLU A 157 -1.53 -4.46 15.72
N GLU A 158 -1.66 -4.43 14.38
CA GLU A 158 -2.10 -5.55 13.54
C GLU A 158 -1.00 -6.06 12.60
N ILE A 159 0.26 -5.62 12.79
CA ILE A 159 1.35 -6.01 11.89
C ILE A 159 1.60 -7.52 12.02
N ASN A 160 1.18 -8.24 10.98
CA ASN A 160 1.50 -9.63 10.81
C ASN A 160 2.48 -9.77 9.63
N ILE A 161 3.74 -10.06 9.93
CA ILE A 161 4.82 -10.23 8.94
C ILE A 161 4.40 -11.14 7.79
N LYS A 162 3.68 -12.23 8.08
CA LYS A 162 3.20 -13.18 7.06
C LYS A 162 2.23 -12.53 6.07
N PHE A 163 1.41 -11.60 6.53
CA PHE A 163 0.45 -10.91 5.68
C PHE A 163 1.14 -9.87 4.79
N VAL A 164 2.03 -9.08 5.36
CA VAL A 164 2.85 -8.14 4.58
C VAL A 164 3.66 -8.86 3.51
N LEU A 165 4.26 -10.02 3.84
CA LEU A 165 4.98 -10.85 2.89
C LEU A 165 4.11 -11.36 1.74
N LYS A 166 2.86 -11.75 2.02
CA LYS A 166 1.94 -12.22 0.98
C LYS A 166 1.56 -11.10 0.01
N ASP A 167 1.30 -9.92 0.54
CA ASP A 167 0.97 -8.75 -0.28
C ASP A 167 2.17 -8.33 -1.13
N LEU A 168 3.36 -8.21 -0.55
CA LEU A 168 4.59 -7.91 -1.27
C LEU A 168 4.89 -8.92 -2.38
N LYS A 169 4.78 -10.23 -2.11
CA LYS A 169 5.00 -11.26 -3.13
C LYS A 169 4.03 -11.14 -4.30
N ARG A 170 2.78 -10.72 -4.06
CA ARG A 170 1.82 -10.45 -5.13
C ARG A 170 2.24 -9.24 -5.95
N LEU A 171 2.55 -8.12 -5.28
CA LEU A 171 2.95 -6.88 -5.94
C LEU A 171 4.21 -7.10 -6.80
N LEU A 172 5.22 -7.77 -6.26
CA LEU A 172 6.46 -8.10 -6.98
C LEU A 172 6.27 -9.02 -8.19
N LYS A 173 5.25 -9.88 -8.17
CA LYS A 173 4.92 -10.76 -9.30
C LYS A 173 4.41 -9.98 -10.50
N TYR A 174 3.66 -8.90 -10.28
CA TYR A 174 3.05 -8.11 -11.35
C TYR A 174 3.89 -6.91 -11.81
N SER A 175 4.95 -6.56 -11.07
CA SER A 175 5.86 -5.46 -11.41
C SER A 175 7.15 -5.90 -12.12
N ARG A 176 7.08 -7.01 -12.88
CA ARG A 176 8.20 -7.49 -13.70
C ARG A 176 8.27 -6.77 -15.02
#